data_cd6aecbad56e0c24ad1bc91bf3d5a7d1
#
_entry.id   cd6aecbad56e0c24ad1bc91bf3d5a7d1
#
_cell.length_a   1.000
_cell.length_b   1.000
_cell.length_c   1.000
_cell.angle_alpha   90.00
_cell.angle_beta   90.00
_cell.angle_gamma   90.00
#
_symmetry.space_group_name_H-M   'P 1'
#
loop_
_entity.id
_entity.type
_entity.pdbx_description
1 polymer ?
#
loop_
_entity_poly.entity_id
_entity_poly.type
_entity_poly.pdbx_seq_one_letter_code
_entity_poly.pdbx_strand_id
1 'polypeptide(L)'
;MKKKKHKFLRIALLLLFWSVLLALSVFMHFGGFGPGESADPEEFASYAGSVQDISIPEEARIIALGEATHGNAEFQELKLDVLKLLVEKYDVRAFALEGDYGGCEQVNRYIHGGEGTALEAAQAIGFKIYSTKEMAELISYMRQYNETAAPGEDLRFYGFDMRRYLYNFRFLTEACKKAGVDTENLEKLIDGEEWNRKYNYKERVQILSDVKAQLENLENTAQAVHFADILLQYLDFQEKSDTISQDSLITLRDKLMAENIKWIAEQESKSGHDRIFVAGHNTHVARWGSYDSMGTLLADELGKGYYVIGTDFYKTCCNLPVLPSGRRTNQVFYSHDPLANAAKKAGFDVCWLDFSKISPGSPMADLVREYLYLGNLGEGYAWYMHLLPLSYRLFQPPAVLYDGMIFVTEATPIEIIDSK
;
A
#
# COMPACT_ATOMS: atom_id res chain seq x y z
N MET A 1 44.07 3.56 -45.78
CA MET A 1 43.27 2.91 -44.72
C MET A 1 43.48 3.49 -43.30
N LYS A 2 44.69 3.73 -42.82
CA LYS A 2 44.97 4.25 -41.46
C LYS A 2 44.30 5.60 -41.18
N LYS A 3 44.27 6.58 -42.06
CA LYS A 3 43.64 7.90 -41.85
C LYS A 3 42.11 7.82 -41.66
N LYS A 4 41.42 6.91 -42.33
CA LYS A 4 39.96 6.69 -42.14
C LYS A 4 39.64 6.08 -40.77
N LYS A 5 40.44 5.10 -40.29
CA LYS A 5 40.29 4.51 -38.95
C LYS A 5 40.48 5.56 -37.84
N HIS A 6 41.46 6.46 -37.93
CA HIS A 6 41.67 7.53 -36.94
C HIS A 6 40.50 8.56 -36.94
N LYS A 7 39.94 8.87 -38.12
CA LYS A 7 38.79 9.77 -38.19
C LYS A 7 37.55 9.14 -37.57
N PHE A 8 37.29 7.85 -37.83
CA PHE A 8 36.19 7.10 -37.23
C PHE A 8 36.35 6.99 -35.70
N LEU A 9 37.56 6.68 -35.22
CA LEU A 9 37.84 6.60 -33.78
C LEU A 9 37.63 7.95 -33.08
N ARG A 10 38.04 9.07 -33.68
CA ARG A 10 37.80 10.42 -33.12
C ARG A 10 36.30 10.75 -33.06
N ILE A 11 35.53 10.40 -34.07
CA ILE A 11 34.06 10.61 -34.07
C ILE A 11 33.42 9.74 -32.99
N ALA A 12 33.81 8.47 -32.87
CA ALA A 12 33.28 7.58 -31.84
C ALA A 12 33.60 8.08 -30.42
N LEU A 13 34.81 8.57 -30.17
CA LEU A 13 35.20 9.17 -28.89
C LEU A 13 34.44 10.47 -28.58
N LEU A 14 34.20 11.30 -29.61
CA LEU A 14 33.37 12.51 -29.44
C LEU A 14 31.93 12.17 -29.13
N LEU A 15 31.32 11.18 -29.80
CA LEU A 15 29.97 10.72 -29.50
C LEU A 15 29.87 10.12 -28.10
N LEU A 16 30.85 9.33 -27.68
CA LEU A 16 30.92 8.79 -26.33
C LEU A 16 31.06 9.92 -25.31
N PHE A 17 31.90 10.90 -25.52
CA PHE A 17 32.09 12.06 -24.65
C PHE A 17 30.78 12.84 -24.49
N TRP A 18 30.05 13.16 -25.58
CA TRP A 18 28.79 13.84 -25.56
C TRP A 18 27.67 13.00 -24.91
N SER A 19 27.67 11.68 -25.14
CA SER A 19 26.69 10.79 -24.47
C SER A 19 26.92 10.72 -22.96
N VAL A 20 28.17 10.72 -22.50
CA VAL A 20 28.50 10.77 -21.06
C VAL A 20 28.13 12.13 -20.47
N LEU A 21 28.39 13.25 -21.16
CA LEU A 21 27.97 14.57 -20.70
C LEU A 21 26.45 14.70 -20.65
N LEU A 22 25.75 14.16 -21.64
CA LEU A 22 24.27 14.14 -21.63
C LEU A 22 23.74 13.30 -20.48
N ALA A 23 24.31 12.10 -20.28
CA ALA A 23 23.93 11.24 -19.16
C ALA A 23 24.19 11.91 -17.80
N LEU A 24 25.32 12.59 -17.66
CA LEU A 24 25.66 13.35 -16.45
C LEU A 24 24.70 14.54 -16.26
N SER A 25 24.38 15.27 -17.33
CA SER A 25 23.43 16.38 -17.29
C SER A 25 22.03 15.92 -16.91
N VAL A 26 21.56 14.82 -17.50
CA VAL A 26 20.28 14.18 -17.15
C VAL A 26 20.29 13.74 -15.68
N PHE A 27 21.36 13.06 -15.25
CA PHE A 27 21.53 12.63 -13.87
C PHE A 27 21.50 13.80 -12.89
N MET A 28 22.21 14.90 -13.19
CA MET A 28 22.19 16.11 -12.36
C MET A 28 20.84 16.82 -12.38
N HIS A 29 20.14 16.81 -13.53
CA HIS A 29 18.79 17.37 -13.65
C HIS A 29 17.78 16.67 -12.74
N PHE A 30 17.91 15.36 -12.58
CA PHE A 30 17.08 14.56 -11.68
C PHE A 30 17.62 14.51 -10.23
N GLY A 31 18.48 15.47 -9.84
CA GLY A 31 18.97 15.65 -8.48
C GLY A 31 20.10 14.71 -8.05
N GLY A 32 20.64 13.91 -8.94
CA GLY A 32 21.75 13.02 -8.64
C GLY A 32 21.44 12.07 -7.47
N PHE A 33 22.46 11.83 -6.63
CA PHE A 33 22.33 10.97 -5.44
C PHE A 33 21.92 11.72 -4.18
N GLY A 34 21.83 13.05 -4.25
CA GLY A 34 21.60 13.91 -3.08
C GLY A 34 20.11 14.21 -2.85
N PRO A 35 19.84 14.91 -1.74
CA PRO A 35 18.48 15.29 -1.37
C PRO A 35 17.87 16.40 -2.24
N GLY A 36 18.66 17.09 -3.07
CA GLY A 36 18.21 18.20 -3.90
C GLY A 36 18.05 19.53 -3.16
N GLU A 37 17.24 20.40 -3.73
CA GLU A 37 16.90 21.69 -3.14
C GLU A 37 15.91 21.53 -1.98
N SER A 38 15.77 22.57 -1.17
CA SER A 38 14.84 22.60 -0.04
C SER A 38 13.87 23.77 -0.24
N ALA A 39 12.61 23.57 0.08
CA ALA A 39 11.70 24.65 0.36
C ALA A 39 12.21 25.47 1.56
N ASP A 40 11.63 26.66 1.80
CA ASP A 40 11.96 27.47 2.96
C ASP A 40 11.58 26.73 4.26
N PRO A 41 12.55 26.41 5.15
CA PRO A 41 12.26 25.64 6.34
C PRO A 41 11.44 26.40 7.39
N GLU A 42 11.53 27.75 7.44
CA GLU A 42 10.76 28.56 8.38
C GLU A 42 9.30 28.65 7.91
N GLU A 43 9.06 28.85 6.62
CA GLU A 43 7.71 28.80 6.05
C GLU A 43 7.10 27.42 6.23
N PHE A 44 7.84 26.34 5.91
CA PHE A 44 7.39 24.96 6.11
C PHE A 44 6.98 24.71 7.57
N ALA A 45 7.84 25.07 8.52
CA ALA A 45 7.58 24.87 9.95
C ALA A 45 6.35 25.63 10.46
N SER A 46 5.98 26.76 9.81
CA SER A 46 4.80 27.53 10.18
C SER A 46 3.48 26.81 9.87
N TYR A 47 3.49 25.85 8.94
CA TYR A 47 2.34 25.03 8.55
C TYR A 47 2.40 23.59 9.07
N ALA A 48 3.59 23.10 9.40
CA ALA A 48 3.80 21.74 9.87
C ALA A 48 3.31 21.56 11.31
N GLY A 49 2.72 20.40 11.57
CA GLY A 49 2.25 19.96 12.88
C GLY A 49 2.66 18.52 13.18
N SER A 50 2.15 17.98 14.27
CA SER A 50 2.31 16.57 14.62
C SER A 50 1.25 15.69 13.92
N VAL A 51 1.44 14.38 13.92
CA VAL A 51 0.42 13.41 13.43
C VAL A 51 -0.91 13.58 14.20
N GLN A 52 -0.87 14.02 15.46
CA GLN A 52 -2.06 14.25 16.27
C GLN A 52 -2.88 15.49 15.84
N ASP A 53 -2.32 16.33 14.98
CA ASP A 53 -2.97 17.54 14.43
C ASP A 53 -3.70 17.25 13.09
N ILE A 54 -3.68 15.98 12.61
CA ILE A 54 -4.45 15.55 11.44
C ILE A 54 -5.93 15.80 11.71
N SER A 55 -6.57 16.50 10.76
CA SER A 55 -7.98 16.84 10.79
C SER A 55 -8.70 16.19 9.60
N ILE A 56 -9.65 15.32 9.87
CA ILE A 56 -10.40 14.60 8.84
C ILE A 56 -11.72 15.36 8.57
N PRO A 57 -12.02 15.70 7.31
CA PRO A 57 -13.29 16.31 6.94
C PRO A 57 -14.49 15.43 7.29
N GLU A 58 -15.62 16.07 7.56
CA GLU A 58 -16.86 15.37 7.95
C GLU A 58 -17.38 14.45 6.83
N GLU A 59 -17.15 14.85 5.58
CA GLU A 59 -17.57 14.11 4.39
C GLU A 59 -16.73 12.85 4.14
N ALA A 60 -15.52 12.75 4.70
CA ALA A 60 -14.63 11.61 4.47
C ALA A 60 -15.23 10.31 4.99
N ARG A 61 -15.29 9.31 4.13
CA ARG A 61 -15.76 7.94 4.42
C ARG A 61 -14.62 6.93 4.38
N ILE A 62 -13.70 7.11 3.44
CA ILE A 62 -12.47 6.32 3.34
C ILE A 62 -11.30 7.26 3.61
N ILE A 63 -10.55 6.98 4.68
CA ILE A 63 -9.33 7.69 5.04
C ILE A 63 -8.16 6.79 4.66
N ALA A 64 -7.36 7.20 3.69
CA ALA A 64 -6.24 6.42 3.19
C ALA A 64 -4.91 6.98 3.68
N LEU A 65 -4.02 6.11 4.16
CA LEU A 65 -2.62 6.41 4.47
C LEU A 65 -1.73 5.67 3.48
N GLY A 66 -0.96 6.43 2.72
CA GLY A 66 0.06 5.90 1.84
C GLY A 66 1.38 5.64 2.57
N GLU A 67 2.18 4.71 2.06
CA GLU A 67 3.57 4.55 2.46
C GLU A 67 4.50 4.71 1.25
N ALA A 68 5.57 5.49 1.41
CA ALA A 68 6.53 5.78 0.34
C ALA A 68 7.44 4.58 0.03
N THR A 69 7.51 3.61 0.94
CA THR A 69 8.22 2.33 0.81
C THR A 69 7.71 1.31 1.81
N HIS A 70 7.62 0.06 1.38
CA HIS A 70 7.26 -1.06 2.26
C HIS A 70 8.39 -1.49 3.22
N GLY A 71 9.60 -0.99 3.00
CA GLY A 71 10.82 -1.48 3.64
C GLY A 71 11.24 -0.74 4.91
N ASN A 72 10.39 0.12 5.51
CA ASN A 72 10.73 0.95 6.67
C ASN A 72 9.84 0.72 7.88
N ALA A 73 10.46 0.77 9.07
CA ALA A 73 9.79 0.59 10.36
C ALA A 73 8.83 1.73 10.65
N GLU A 74 9.24 2.98 10.46
CA GLU A 74 8.47 4.18 10.80
C GLU A 74 7.16 4.27 9.99
N PHE A 75 7.15 3.81 8.73
CA PHE A 75 5.90 3.75 7.96
C PHE A 75 4.95 2.65 8.47
N GLN A 76 5.46 1.60 9.10
CA GLN A 76 4.62 0.63 9.80
C GLN A 76 4.08 1.20 11.12
N GLU A 77 4.91 1.91 11.90
CA GLU A 77 4.53 2.59 13.15
C GLU A 77 3.46 3.65 12.91
N LEU A 78 3.58 4.45 11.83
CA LEU A 78 2.58 5.45 11.44
C LEU A 78 1.17 4.87 11.25
N LYS A 79 1.05 3.62 10.79
CA LYS A 79 -0.27 2.96 10.67
C LYS A 79 -0.95 2.86 12.03
N LEU A 80 -0.20 2.53 13.08
CA LEU A 80 -0.71 2.45 14.44
C LEU A 80 -1.05 3.83 15.00
N ASP A 81 -0.19 4.82 14.79
CA ASP A 81 -0.40 6.18 15.32
C ASP A 81 -1.63 6.85 14.69
N VAL A 82 -1.78 6.71 13.37
CA VAL A 82 -2.95 7.21 12.64
C VAL A 82 -4.20 6.42 13.02
N LEU A 83 -4.12 5.08 13.17
CA LEU A 83 -5.26 4.27 13.62
C LEU A 83 -5.78 4.73 14.98
N LYS A 84 -4.88 4.93 15.97
CA LYS A 84 -5.26 5.44 17.30
C LYS A 84 -5.98 6.77 17.20
N LEU A 85 -5.42 7.71 16.44
CA LEU A 85 -6.05 9.02 16.21
C LEU A 85 -7.47 8.87 15.64
N LEU A 86 -7.64 8.02 14.61
CA LEU A 86 -8.91 7.84 13.93
C LEU A 86 -9.95 7.13 14.79
N VAL A 87 -9.53 6.17 15.60
CA VAL A 87 -10.39 5.49 16.58
C VAL A 87 -10.88 6.47 17.65
N GLU A 88 -9.97 7.29 18.20
CA GLU A 88 -10.25 8.19 19.30
C GLU A 88 -11.11 9.41 18.90
N LYS A 89 -10.82 9.99 17.72
CA LYS A 89 -11.43 11.27 17.31
C LYS A 89 -12.49 11.17 16.23
N TYR A 90 -12.50 10.10 15.43
CA TYR A 90 -13.30 10.05 14.20
C TYR A 90 -14.19 8.80 14.09
N ASP A 91 -14.31 8.03 15.15
CA ASP A 91 -15.17 6.86 15.25
C ASP A 91 -14.89 5.78 14.18
N VAL A 92 -13.61 5.65 13.77
CA VAL A 92 -13.19 4.58 12.88
C VAL A 92 -13.11 3.27 13.65
N ARG A 93 -13.73 2.21 13.12
CA ARG A 93 -13.71 0.86 13.72
C ARG A 93 -13.12 -0.20 12.78
N ALA A 94 -12.87 0.14 11.52
CA ALA A 94 -12.30 -0.77 10.54
C ALA A 94 -10.94 -0.28 10.05
N PHE A 95 -9.94 -1.16 10.13
CA PHE A 95 -8.63 -1.00 9.51
C PHE A 95 -8.49 -1.99 8.35
N ALA A 96 -8.26 -1.48 7.14
CA ALA A 96 -8.04 -2.26 5.93
C ALA A 96 -6.60 -2.08 5.43
N LEU A 97 -5.87 -3.17 5.27
CA LEU A 97 -4.45 -3.21 4.88
C LEU A 97 -4.29 -3.74 3.45
N GLU A 98 -3.28 -3.25 2.71
CA GLU A 98 -2.79 -3.88 1.48
C GLU A 98 -2.19 -5.26 1.80
N GLY A 99 -3.05 -6.18 2.21
CA GLY A 99 -2.76 -7.53 2.64
C GLY A 99 -3.77 -8.52 2.06
N ASP A 100 -3.44 -9.80 2.06
CA ASP A 100 -4.36 -10.82 1.59
C ASP A 100 -5.65 -10.82 2.43
N TYR A 101 -6.83 -10.83 1.77
CA TYR A 101 -8.11 -10.77 2.46
C TYR A 101 -8.27 -11.90 3.50
N GLY A 102 -8.01 -13.14 3.11
CA GLY A 102 -8.11 -14.28 4.02
C GLY A 102 -7.04 -14.29 5.11
N GLY A 103 -5.81 -13.87 4.77
CA GLY A 103 -4.75 -13.71 5.77
C GLY A 103 -5.10 -12.65 6.82
N CYS A 104 -5.69 -11.55 6.40
CA CYS A 104 -6.18 -10.49 7.30
C CYS A 104 -7.42 -10.93 8.10
N GLU A 105 -8.27 -11.81 7.58
CA GLU A 105 -9.34 -12.43 8.39
C GLU A 105 -8.76 -13.31 9.51
N GLN A 106 -7.61 -13.97 9.30
CA GLN A 106 -6.93 -14.67 10.40
C GLN A 106 -6.48 -13.68 11.49
N VAL A 107 -5.99 -12.48 11.10
CA VAL A 107 -5.71 -11.40 12.06
C VAL A 107 -6.99 -10.95 12.76
N ASN A 108 -8.07 -10.74 12.00
CA ASN A 108 -9.36 -10.33 12.55
C ASN A 108 -9.87 -11.33 13.61
N ARG A 109 -9.77 -12.62 13.34
CA ARG A 109 -10.11 -13.66 14.34
C ARG A 109 -9.23 -13.59 15.59
N TYR A 110 -7.92 -13.33 15.42
CA TYR A 110 -7.00 -13.19 16.54
C TYR A 110 -7.35 -12.00 17.44
N ILE A 111 -7.67 -10.84 16.88
CA ILE A 111 -8.02 -9.65 17.67
C ILE A 111 -9.38 -9.78 18.36
N HIS A 112 -10.22 -10.74 17.96
CA HIS A 112 -11.49 -11.12 18.61
C HIS A 112 -11.36 -12.34 19.55
N GLY A 113 -10.16 -12.58 20.09
CA GLY A 113 -9.94 -13.62 21.10
C GLY A 113 -9.45 -14.97 20.56
N GLY A 114 -9.13 -15.06 19.27
CA GLY A 114 -8.51 -16.26 18.67
C GLY A 114 -7.16 -16.61 19.31
N GLU A 115 -6.75 -17.87 19.15
CA GLU A 115 -5.49 -18.41 19.67
C GLU A 115 -4.28 -17.87 18.91
N GLY A 116 -3.09 -18.01 19.52
CA GLY A 116 -1.79 -17.63 18.93
C GLY A 116 -1.25 -16.32 19.49
N THR A 117 -0.31 -15.74 18.76
CA THR A 117 0.37 -14.49 19.09
C THR A 117 0.11 -13.42 18.03
N ALA A 118 0.33 -12.16 18.37
CA ALA A 118 0.21 -11.05 17.41
C ALA A 118 1.20 -11.19 16.24
N LEU A 119 2.38 -11.75 16.49
CA LEU A 119 3.37 -12.00 15.44
C LEU A 119 2.92 -13.11 14.48
N GLU A 120 2.36 -14.20 14.98
CA GLU A 120 1.78 -15.26 14.13
C GLU A 120 0.62 -14.73 13.30
N ALA A 121 -0.23 -13.86 13.88
CA ALA A 121 -1.28 -13.16 13.15
C ALA A 121 -0.71 -12.24 12.05
N ALA A 122 0.34 -11.46 12.34
CA ALA A 122 1.03 -10.63 11.36
C ALA A 122 1.62 -11.47 10.20
N GLN A 123 2.19 -12.63 10.50
CA GLN A 123 2.71 -13.58 9.50
C GLN A 123 1.60 -14.17 8.61
N ALA A 124 0.40 -14.34 9.16
CA ALA A 124 -0.76 -14.85 8.42
C ALA A 124 -1.25 -13.89 7.33
N ILE A 125 -0.97 -12.58 7.41
CA ILE A 125 -1.28 -11.58 6.36
C ILE A 125 -0.72 -12.01 5.00
N GLY A 126 0.38 -12.75 5.00
CA GLY A 126 0.87 -13.44 3.81
C GLY A 126 1.93 -12.67 3.01
N PHE A 127 2.25 -11.43 3.37
CA PHE A 127 3.35 -10.66 2.79
C PHE A 127 4.46 -10.47 3.83
N LYS A 128 5.70 -10.82 3.47
CA LYS A 128 6.85 -10.79 4.40
C LYS A 128 7.08 -9.42 5.04
N ILE A 129 6.76 -8.34 4.33
CA ILE A 129 6.89 -6.97 4.81
C ILE A 129 6.06 -6.68 6.07
N TYR A 130 5.04 -7.49 6.37
CA TYR A 130 4.21 -7.35 7.57
C TYR A 130 4.59 -8.32 8.68
N SER A 131 5.57 -9.23 8.44
CA SER A 131 6.11 -10.12 9.48
C SER A 131 7.14 -9.37 10.36
N THR A 132 6.70 -8.34 11.06
CA THR A 132 7.52 -7.38 11.82
C THR A 132 6.96 -7.14 13.21
N LYS A 133 7.78 -6.58 14.10
CA LYS A 133 7.33 -6.18 15.44
C LYS A 133 6.31 -5.05 15.38
N GLU A 134 6.47 -4.11 14.45
CA GLU A 134 5.60 -2.94 14.31
C GLU A 134 4.17 -3.37 13.94
N MET A 135 4.03 -4.31 12.99
CA MET A 135 2.72 -4.86 12.66
C MET A 135 2.14 -5.68 13.82
N ALA A 136 2.96 -6.45 14.53
CA ALA A 136 2.53 -7.18 15.72
C ALA A 136 2.07 -6.22 16.84
N GLU A 137 2.70 -5.06 17.00
CA GLU A 137 2.27 -4.01 17.95
C GLU A 137 0.90 -3.42 17.56
N LEU A 138 0.67 -3.11 16.28
CA LEU A 138 -0.64 -2.67 15.78
C LEU A 138 -1.73 -3.71 16.08
N ILE A 139 -1.48 -4.96 15.76
CA ILE A 139 -2.41 -6.08 16.01
C ILE A 139 -2.66 -6.26 17.50
N SER A 140 -1.62 -6.14 18.34
CA SER A 140 -1.75 -6.22 19.79
C SER A 140 -2.61 -5.09 20.35
N TYR A 141 -2.44 -3.85 19.85
CA TYR A 141 -3.29 -2.72 20.21
C TYR A 141 -4.76 -2.99 19.89
N MET A 142 -5.06 -3.48 18.67
CA MET A 142 -6.44 -3.78 18.29
C MET A 142 -7.06 -4.87 19.17
N ARG A 143 -6.30 -5.91 19.51
CA ARG A 143 -6.76 -6.96 20.43
C ARG A 143 -7.06 -6.40 21.82
N GLN A 144 -6.16 -5.61 22.39
CA GLN A 144 -6.35 -4.98 23.71
C GLN A 144 -7.55 -4.04 23.73
N TYR A 145 -7.75 -3.28 22.66
CA TYR A 145 -8.95 -2.44 22.51
C TYR A 145 -10.23 -3.29 22.56
N ASN A 146 -10.27 -4.38 21.78
CA ASN A 146 -11.44 -5.26 21.70
C ASN A 146 -11.75 -5.98 23.01
N GLU A 147 -10.78 -6.23 23.89
CA GLU A 147 -11.00 -6.83 25.20
C GLU A 147 -11.93 -5.98 26.10
N THR A 148 -12.00 -4.68 25.85
CA THR A 148 -12.78 -3.72 26.65
C THR A 148 -13.82 -2.94 25.86
N ALA A 149 -13.91 -3.16 24.56
CA ALA A 149 -14.85 -2.48 23.69
C ALA A 149 -16.31 -2.79 24.08
N ALA A 150 -17.19 -1.80 23.97
CA ALA A 150 -18.62 -2.02 24.10
C ALA A 150 -19.12 -2.88 22.91
N PRO A 151 -20.24 -3.60 23.08
CA PRO A 151 -20.81 -4.40 21.99
C PRO A 151 -21.05 -3.57 20.72
N GLY A 152 -20.46 -3.98 19.60
CA GLY A 152 -20.53 -3.29 18.32
C GLY A 152 -19.44 -2.22 18.09
N GLU A 153 -18.64 -1.90 19.11
CA GLU A 153 -17.56 -0.90 19.05
C GLU A 153 -16.17 -1.54 18.86
N ASP A 154 -16.11 -2.83 18.63
CA ASP A 154 -14.88 -3.57 18.39
C ASP A 154 -14.19 -3.15 17.10
N LEU A 155 -12.85 -3.15 17.11
CA LEU A 155 -12.04 -2.91 15.93
C LEU A 155 -12.01 -4.14 15.03
N ARG A 156 -12.12 -3.93 13.73
CA ARG A 156 -12.08 -4.97 12.69
C ARG A 156 -10.88 -4.80 11.78
N PHE A 157 -10.23 -5.91 11.46
CA PHE A 157 -9.06 -5.95 10.59
C PHE A 157 -9.41 -6.61 9.27
N TYR A 158 -9.20 -5.90 8.16
CA TYR A 158 -9.47 -6.38 6.80
C TYR A 158 -8.20 -6.37 5.94
N GLY A 159 -8.15 -7.25 4.94
CA GLY A 159 -7.28 -7.13 3.79
C GLY A 159 -8.08 -6.72 2.56
N PHE A 160 -7.45 -6.10 1.58
CA PHE A 160 -8.13 -5.80 0.33
C PHE A 160 -7.44 -6.36 -0.91
N ASP A 161 -6.32 -7.08 -0.76
CA ASP A 161 -5.63 -7.77 -1.85
C ASP A 161 -6.11 -9.22 -2.01
N MET A 162 -6.13 -9.72 -3.25
CA MET A 162 -6.63 -11.05 -3.60
C MET A 162 -5.51 -12.02 -4.03
N ARG A 163 -4.24 -11.70 -3.78
CA ARG A 163 -3.10 -12.43 -4.37
C ARG A 163 -2.77 -13.78 -3.74
N ARG A 164 -3.54 -14.23 -2.77
CA ARG A 164 -3.41 -15.53 -2.12
C ARG A 164 -4.76 -16.23 -2.02
N TYR A 165 -4.76 -17.54 -1.86
CA TYR A 165 -6.00 -18.33 -1.87
C TYR A 165 -6.22 -19.17 -0.62
N LEU A 166 -5.16 -19.59 0.08
CA LEU A 166 -5.25 -20.67 1.05
C LEU A 166 -6.18 -20.35 2.24
N TYR A 167 -6.02 -19.19 2.87
CA TYR A 167 -6.92 -18.76 3.95
C TYR A 167 -8.33 -18.46 3.43
N ASN A 168 -8.44 -17.79 2.29
CA ASN A 168 -9.74 -17.52 1.67
C ASN A 168 -10.52 -18.81 1.40
N PHE A 169 -9.84 -19.83 0.88
CA PHE A 169 -10.43 -21.15 0.63
C PHE A 169 -10.84 -21.85 1.93
N ARG A 170 -9.99 -21.83 2.96
CA ARG A 170 -10.28 -22.41 4.26
C ARG A 170 -11.53 -21.77 4.89
N PHE A 171 -11.60 -20.44 4.90
CA PHE A 171 -12.72 -19.72 5.51
C PHE A 171 -14.00 -19.84 4.69
N LEU A 172 -13.92 -19.88 3.36
CA LEU A 172 -15.07 -20.21 2.52
C LEU A 172 -15.63 -21.59 2.87
N THR A 173 -14.76 -22.61 2.95
CA THR A 173 -15.17 -23.99 3.28
C THR A 173 -15.81 -24.07 4.66
N GLU A 174 -15.24 -23.41 5.68
CA GLU A 174 -15.83 -23.33 7.02
C GLU A 174 -17.20 -22.65 6.99
N ALA A 175 -17.34 -21.54 6.28
CA ALA A 175 -18.59 -20.79 6.17
C ALA A 175 -19.66 -21.59 5.42
N CYS A 176 -19.32 -22.32 4.35
CA CYS A 176 -20.22 -23.23 3.66
C CYS A 176 -20.76 -24.33 4.58
N LYS A 177 -19.88 -24.98 5.34
CA LYS A 177 -20.29 -26.01 6.31
C LYS A 177 -21.25 -25.46 7.35
N LYS A 178 -20.96 -24.25 7.89
CA LYS A 178 -21.82 -23.57 8.84
C LYS A 178 -23.20 -23.23 8.26
N ALA A 179 -23.24 -22.83 6.99
CA ALA A 179 -24.46 -22.49 6.26
C ALA A 179 -25.23 -23.71 5.72
N GLY A 180 -24.68 -24.93 5.86
CA GLY A 180 -25.28 -26.15 5.32
C GLY A 180 -25.14 -26.32 3.81
N VAL A 181 -24.19 -25.60 3.18
CA VAL A 181 -23.86 -25.76 1.76
C VAL A 181 -22.90 -26.93 1.59
N ASP A 182 -23.15 -27.78 0.58
CA ASP A 182 -22.29 -28.92 0.27
C ASP A 182 -20.90 -28.48 -0.18
N THR A 183 -19.86 -29.00 0.46
CA THR A 183 -18.46 -28.67 0.22
C THR A 183 -17.69 -29.74 -0.52
N GLU A 184 -18.29 -30.86 -0.91
CA GLU A 184 -17.59 -32.02 -1.51
C GLU A 184 -16.78 -31.62 -2.75
N ASN A 185 -17.38 -30.88 -3.68
CA ASN A 185 -16.68 -30.42 -4.88
C ASN A 185 -15.70 -29.29 -4.60
N LEU A 186 -16.01 -28.39 -3.66
CA LEU A 186 -15.13 -27.32 -3.22
C LEU A 186 -13.83 -27.90 -2.63
N GLU A 187 -13.93 -28.84 -1.69
CA GLU A 187 -12.77 -29.46 -1.03
C GLU A 187 -11.86 -30.21 -2.00
N LYS A 188 -12.41 -30.76 -3.07
CA LYS A 188 -11.62 -31.43 -4.13
C LYS A 188 -10.70 -30.48 -4.92
N LEU A 189 -10.95 -29.15 -4.86
CA LEU A 189 -10.12 -28.16 -5.55
C LEU A 189 -8.73 -28.01 -4.95
N ILE A 190 -8.54 -28.41 -3.69
CA ILE A 190 -7.27 -28.34 -2.98
C ILE A 190 -6.73 -29.75 -2.69
N ASP A 191 -5.41 -29.92 -2.85
CA ASP A 191 -4.67 -31.13 -2.51
C ASP A 191 -3.51 -30.72 -1.57
N GLY A 192 -3.68 -31.00 -0.29
CA GLY A 192 -2.81 -30.44 0.75
C GLY A 192 -2.98 -28.91 0.88
N GLU A 193 -1.94 -28.17 0.53
CA GLU A 193 -1.96 -26.67 0.50
C GLU A 193 -1.92 -26.11 -0.92
N GLU A 194 -2.01 -26.96 -1.95
CA GLU A 194 -1.93 -26.55 -3.35
C GLU A 194 -3.26 -26.76 -4.09
N TRP A 195 -3.46 -25.98 -5.16
CA TRP A 195 -4.53 -26.24 -6.09
C TRP A 195 -4.38 -27.63 -6.72
N ASN A 196 -5.43 -28.44 -6.65
CA ASN A 196 -5.46 -29.75 -7.26
C ASN A 196 -5.35 -29.62 -8.79
N ARG A 197 -4.26 -30.15 -9.34
CA ARG A 197 -3.94 -30.05 -10.79
C ARG A 197 -4.90 -30.80 -11.71
N LYS A 198 -5.79 -31.63 -11.16
CA LYS A 198 -6.84 -32.32 -11.93
C LYS A 198 -7.91 -31.35 -12.43
N TYR A 199 -8.06 -30.19 -11.79
CA TYR A 199 -9.04 -29.18 -12.14
C TYR A 199 -8.37 -28.02 -12.88
N ASN A 200 -8.84 -27.74 -14.12
CA ASN A 200 -8.40 -26.58 -14.89
C ASN A 200 -9.08 -25.29 -14.39
N TYR A 201 -8.67 -24.14 -14.96
CA TYR A 201 -9.21 -22.83 -14.61
C TYR A 201 -10.74 -22.78 -14.67
N LYS A 202 -11.35 -23.25 -15.78
CA LYS A 202 -12.81 -23.17 -15.98
C LYS A 202 -13.58 -24.02 -14.98
N GLU A 203 -13.07 -25.20 -14.65
CA GLU A 203 -13.68 -26.08 -13.66
C GLU A 203 -13.63 -25.47 -12.25
N ARG A 204 -12.50 -24.84 -11.88
CA ARG A 204 -12.37 -24.12 -10.61
C ARG A 204 -13.34 -22.95 -10.53
N VAL A 205 -13.41 -22.13 -11.58
CA VAL A 205 -14.35 -20.99 -11.66
C VAL A 205 -15.79 -21.48 -11.54
N GLN A 206 -16.18 -22.57 -12.24
CA GLN A 206 -17.54 -23.10 -12.19
C GLN A 206 -17.91 -23.55 -10.77
N ILE A 207 -17.05 -24.35 -10.11
CA ILE A 207 -17.32 -24.84 -8.75
C ILE A 207 -17.46 -23.69 -7.76
N LEU A 208 -16.54 -22.68 -7.81
CA LEU A 208 -16.62 -21.51 -6.93
C LEU A 208 -17.87 -20.67 -7.20
N SER A 209 -18.26 -20.51 -8.47
CA SER A 209 -19.46 -19.77 -8.85
C SER A 209 -20.73 -20.47 -8.39
N ASP A 210 -20.78 -21.80 -8.46
CA ASP A 210 -21.93 -22.59 -7.99
C ASP A 210 -22.06 -22.51 -6.46
N VAL A 211 -20.95 -22.55 -5.73
CA VAL A 211 -20.92 -22.35 -4.27
C VAL A 211 -21.38 -20.94 -3.91
N LYS A 212 -20.85 -19.92 -4.60
CA LYS A 212 -21.26 -18.53 -4.40
C LYS A 212 -22.75 -18.34 -4.60
N ALA A 213 -23.30 -18.86 -5.71
CA ALA A 213 -24.73 -18.75 -6.01
C ALA A 213 -25.62 -19.42 -4.96
N GLN A 214 -25.16 -20.53 -4.33
CA GLN A 214 -25.88 -21.15 -3.22
C GLN A 214 -25.86 -20.25 -1.96
N LEU A 215 -24.70 -19.66 -1.65
CA LEU A 215 -24.55 -18.76 -0.50
C LEU A 215 -25.37 -17.47 -0.65
N GLU A 216 -25.47 -16.91 -1.85
CA GLU A 216 -26.25 -15.68 -2.14
C GLU A 216 -27.76 -15.88 -1.86
N ASN A 217 -28.26 -17.10 -1.87
CA ASN A 217 -29.66 -17.42 -1.55
C ASN A 217 -29.91 -17.63 -0.04
N LEU A 218 -28.90 -17.47 0.80
CA LEU A 218 -28.99 -17.67 2.24
C LEU A 218 -28.77 -16.35 3.00
N GLU A 219 -29.37 -16.25 4.17
CA GLU A 219 -29.18 -15.08 5.04
C GLU A 219 -27.84 -15.13 5.79
N ASN A 220 -27.26 -13.98 6.10
CA ASN A 220 -26.03 -13.83 6.88
C ASN A 220 -24.80 -14.50 6.27
N THR A 221 -24.71 -14.57 4.95
CA THR A 221 -23.61 -15.19 4.20
C THR A 221 -22.73 -14.19 3.44
N ALA A 222 -22.90 -12.88 3.63
CA ALA A 222 -22.20 -11.85 2.88
C ALA A 222 -20.68 -12.04 2.90
N GLN A 223 -20.09 -12.36 4.05
CA GLN A 223 -18.65 -12.64 4.16
C GLN A 223 -18.24 -13.92 3.42
N ALA A 224 -19.07 -14.98 3.48
CA ALA A 224 -18.83 -16.22 2.75
C ALA A 224 -18.86 -15.99 1.22
N VAL A 225 -19.82 -15.22 0.73
CA VAL A 225 -19.91 -14.79 -0.67
C VAL A 225 -18.64 -14.03 -1.06
N HIS A 226 -18.17 -13.12 -0.21
CA HIS A 226 -16.95 -12.34 -0.50
C HIS A 226 -15.69 -13.21 -0.52
N PHE A 227 -15.55 -14.24 0.33
CA PHE A 227 -14.44 -15.21 0.18
C PHE A 227 -14.47 -15.92 -1.18
N ALA A 228 -15.66 -16.26 -1.68
CA ALA A 228 -15.77 -16.83 -3.02
C ALA A 228 -15.38 -15.82 -4.10
N ASP A 229 -15.76 -14.55 -3.97
CA ASP A 229 -15.35 -13.46 -4.87
C ASP A 229 -13.83 -13.27 -4.88
N ILE A 230 -13.18 -13.23 -3.73
CA ILE A 230 -11.72 -13.14 -3.63
C ILE A 230 -11.03 -14.31 -4.32
N LEU A 231 -11.54 -15.52 -4.18
CA LEU A 231 -10.99 -16.71 -4.88
C LEU A 231 -11.19 -16.63 -6.40
N LEU A 232 -12.33 -16.14 -6.87
CA LEU A 232 -12.59 -15.89 -8.29
C LEU A 232 -11.68 -14.79 -8.83
N GLN A 233 -11.48 -13.69 -8.10
CA GLN A 233 -10.54 -12.63 -8.43
C GLN A 233 -9.10 -13.18 -8.50
N TYR A 234 -8.68 -14.01 -7.54
CA TYR A 234 -7.38 -14.68 -7.55
C TYR A 234 -7.19 -15.52 -8.82
N LEU A 235 -8.17 -16.34 -9.18
CA LEU A 235 -8.11 -17.18 -10.39
C LEU A 235 -8.02 -16.33 -11.67
N ASP A 236 -8.82 -15.27 -11.78
CA ASP A 236 -8.80 -14.36 -12.94
C ASP A 236 -7.44 -13.64 -13.04
N PHE A 237 -6.89 -13.16 -11.91
CA PHE A 237 -5.57 -12.55 -11.86
C PHE A 237 -4.46 -13.52 -12.29
N GLN A 238 -4.49 -14.77 -11.83
CA GLN A 238 -3.51 -15.79 -12.19
C GLN A 238 -3.60 -16.17 -13.69
N GLU A 239 -4.78 -16.37 -14.22
CA GLU A 239 -4.99 -16.71 -15.64
C GLU A 239 -4.50 -15.59 -16.56
N LYS A 240 -4.67 -14.33 -16.13
CA LYS A 240 -4.25 -13.15 -16.89
C LYS A 240 -2.76 -12.85 -16.75
N SER A 241 -2.11 -13.30 -15.69
CA SER A 241 -0.69 -13.00 -15.42
C SER A 241 0.25 -13.44 -16.55
N ASP A 242 -0.10 -14.49 -17.27
CA ASP A 242 0.68 -15.02 -18.39
C ASP A 242 0.24 -14.47 -19.77
N THR A 243 -0.87 -13.71 -19.83
CA THR A 243 -1.52 -13.34 -21.10
C THR A 243 -1.55 -11.84 -21.37
N ILE A 244 -1.52 -10.99 -20.34
CA ILE A 244 -1.55 -9.52 -20.49
C ILE A 244 -0.23 -8.89 -20.06
N SER A 245 -0.03 -7.59 -20.39
CA SER A 245 1.16 -6.85 -19.98
C SER A 245 1.20 -6.64 -18.47
N GLN A 246 2.39 -6.42 -17.91
CA GLN A 246 2.54 -6.11 -16.48
C GLN A 246 1.76 -4.86 -16.07
N ASP A 247 1.74 -3.82 -16.89
CA ASP A 247 0.97 -2.59 -16.62
C ASP A 247 -0.54 -2.89 -16.56
N SER A 248 -1.05 -3.72 -17.48
CA SER A 248 -2.46 -4.14 -17.46
C SER A 248 -2.78 -5.02 -16.25
N LEU A 249 -1.82 -5.82 -15.81
CA LEU A 249 -1.97 -6.69 -14.63
C LEU A 249 -2.00 -5.85 -13.33
N ILE A 250 -1.16 -4.81 -13.24
CA ILE A 250 -1.17 -3.85 -12.14
C ILE A 250 -2.52 -3.13 -12.09
N THR A 251 -2.99 -2.60 -13.22
CA THR A 251 -4.31 -1.93 -13.31
C THR A 251 -5.45 -2.87 -12.91
N LEU A 252 -5.41 -4.14 -13.32
CA LEU A 252 -6.40 -5.14 -12.89
C LEU A 252 -6.38 -5.34 -11.38
N ARG A 253 -5.19 -5.47 -10.77
CA ARG A 253 -5.06 -5.62 -9.32
C ARG A 253 -5.64 -4.43 -8.57
N ASP A 254 -5.30 -3.21 -9.00
CA ASP A 254 -5.80 -1.98 -8.39
C ASP A 254 -7.34 -1.89 -8.47
N LYS A 255 -7.92 -2.23 -9.61
CA LYS A 255 -9.37 -2.29 -9.77
C LYS A 255 -10.01 -3.27 -8.78
N LEU A 256 -9.48 -4.48 -8.66
CA LEU A 256 -9.99 -5.50 -7.75
C LEU A 256 -9.83 -5.05 -6.29
N MET A 257 -8.71 -4.42 -5.93
CA MET A 257 -8.51 -3.84 -4.60
C MET A 257 -9.53 -2.74 -4.30
N ALA A 258 -9.84 -1.85 -5.27
CA ALA A 258 -10.86 -0.82 -5.10
C ALA A 258 -12.26 -1.43 -4.89
N GLU A 259 -12.62 -2.49 -5.61
CA GLU A 259 -13.87 -3.22 -5.43
C GLU A 259 -13.95 -3.84 -4.02
N ASN A 260 -12.87 -4.43 -3.52
CA ASN A 260 -12.80 -5.00 -2.18
C ASN A 260 -12.93 -3.93 -1.08
N ILE A 261 -12.28 -2.77 -1.22
CA ILE A 261 -12.41 -1.64 -0.27
C ILE A 261 -13.85 -1.12 -0.25
N LYS A 262 -14.50 -0.99 -1.39
CA LYS A 262 -15.91 -0.57 -1.45
C LYS A 262 -16.83 -1.56 -0.74
N TRP A 263 -16.60 -2.86 -0.95
CA TRP A 263 -17.34 -3.89 -0.23
C TRP A 263 -17.15 -3.77 1.30
N ILE A 264 -15.89 -3.59 1.76
CA ILE A 264 -15.59 -3.39 3.19
C ILE A 264 -16.35 -2.16 3.73
N ALA A 265 -16.26 -1.02 3.05
CA ALA A 265 -16.94 0.21 3.46
C ALA A 265 -18.46 0.03 3.54
N GLU A 266 -19.05 -0.71 2.60
CA GLU A 266 -20.49 -1.03 2.61
C GLU A 266 -20.88 -1.92 3.80
N GLN A 267 -20.05 -2.93 4.16
CA GLN A 267 -20.36 -3.77 5.33
C GLN A 267 -20.24 -2.99 6.63
N GLU A 268 -19.24 -2.13 6.75
CA GLU A 268 -19.06 -1.26 7.92
C GLU A 268 -20.22 -0.27 8.08
N SER A 269 -20.66 0.35 6.99
CA SER A 269 -21.83 1.24 7.01
C SER A 269 -23.11 0.51 7.43
N LYS A 270 -23.32 -0.75 6.99
CA LYS A 270 -24.45 -1.59 7.46
C LYS A 270 -24.37 -1.88 8.95
N SER A 271 -23.17 -1.87 9.52
CA SER A 271 -22.92 -2.07 10.95
C SER A 271 -22.99 -0.77 11.77
N GLY A 272 -23.23 0.38 11.11
CA GLY A 272 -23.36 1.70 11.74
C GLY A 272 -22.06 2.50 11.76
N HIS A 273 -20.98 2.04 11.10
CA HIS A 273 -19.70 2.73 11.04
C HIS A 273 -19.43 3.22 9.61
N ASP A 274 -19.62 4.50 9.37
CA ASP A 274 -19.52 5.10 8.02
C ASP A 274 -18.10 5.43 7.59
N ARG A 275 -17.10 5.18 8.42
CA ARG A 275 -15.70 5.50 8.14
C ARG A 275 -14.80 4.28 8.27
N ILE A 276 -13.91 4.10 7.29
CA ILE A 276 -12.86 3.08 7.34
C ILE A 276 -11.48 3.71 7.15
N PHE A 277 -10.46 3.10 7.76
CA PHE A 277 -9.07 3.45 7.56
C PHE A 277 -8.39 2.44 6.63
N VAL A 278 -7.81 2.92 5.54
CA VAL A 278 -7.12 2.12 4.51
C VAL A 278 -5.63 2.43 4.55
N ALA A 279 -4.77 1.42 4.56
CA ALA A 279 -3.32 1.58 4.49
C ALA A 279 -2.71 0.76 3.36
N GLY A 280 -1.92 1.39 2.49
CA GLY A 280 -1.25 0.76 1.36
C GLY A 280 -0.14 1.63 0.80
N HIS A 281 0.51 1.19 -0.27
CA HIS A 281 1.56 1.97 -0.91
C HIS A 281 1.02 3.29 -1.49
N ASN A 282 1.83 4.35 -1.46
CA ASN A 282 1.47 5.68 -1.98
C ASN A 282 0.83 5.63 -3.37
N THR A 283 1.37 4.82 -4.30
CA THR A 283 0.86 4.73 -5.67
C THR A 283 -0.53 4.09 -5.76
N HIS A 284 -0.87 3.20 -4.83
CA HIS A 284 -2.19 2.58 -4.80
C HIS A 284 -3.25 3.51 -4.20
N VAL A 285 -2.88 4.33 -3.21
CA VAL A 285 -3.85 5.20 -2.52
C VAL A 285 -3.96 6.61 -3.12
N ALA A 286 -3.00 7.05 -3.94
CA ALA A 286 -3.02 8.40 -4.53
C ALA A 286 -4.27 8.64 -5.37
N ARG A 287 -4.84 9.86 -5.28
CA ARG A 287 -6.05 10.28 -6.02
C ARG A 287 -5.88 10.29 -7.53
N TRP A 288 -4.65 10.40 -7.99
CA TRP A 288 -4.31 10.46 -9.40
C TRP A 288 -3.04 9.68 -9.69
N GLY A 289 -2.96 9.07 -10.86
CA GLY A 289 -1.81 8.28 -11.30
C GLY A 289 -1.69 8.27 -12.83
N SER A 290 -0.63 7.64 -13.34
CA SER A 290 -0.45 7.39 -14.77
C SER A 290 -1.33 6.26 -15.32
N TYR A 291 -2.07 5.59 -14.45
CA TYR A 291 -3.03 4.52 -14.75
C TYR A 291 -4.18 4.58 -13.72
N ASP A 292 -5.25 3.87 -13.96
CA ASP A 292 -6.41 3.78 -13.06
C ASP A 292 -6.04 2.97 -11.81
N SER A 293 -5.33 3.63 -10.87
CA SER A 293 -4.98 3.04 -9.58
C SER A 293 -6.21 2.90 -8.68
N MET A 294 -6.10 2.10 -7.63
CA MET A 294 -7.13 1.94 -6.61
C MET A 294 -7.62 3.31 -6.08
N GLY A 295 -6.70 4.19 -5.72
CA GLY A 295 -7.02 5.53 -5.20
C GLY A 295 -7.67 6.43 -6.25
N THR A 296 -7.25 6.34 -7.53
CA THR A 296 -7.91 7.07 -8.63
C THR A 296 -9.37 6.65 -8.77
N LEU A 297 -9.64 5.34 -8.79
CA LEU A 297 -11.00 4.80 -8.89
C LEU A 297 -11.87 5.19 -7.69
N LEU A 298 -11.33 5.15 -6.48
CA LEU A 298 -12.03 5.57 -5.26
C LEU A 298 -12.30 7.09 -5.26
N ALA A 299 -11.33 7.89 -5.71
CA ALA A 299 -11.46 9.35 -5.77
C ALA A 299 -12.51 9.77 -6.80
N ASP A 300 -12.54 9.14 -7.98
CA ASP A 300 -13.53 9.41 -9.03
C ASP A 300 -14.96 9.10 -8.57
N GLU A 301 -15.14 8.01 -7.79
CA GLU A 301 -16.46 7.60 -7.31
C GLU A 301 -16.92 8.40 -6.09
N LEU A 302 -16.03 8.65 -5.11
CA LEU A 302 -16.39 9.20 -3.81
C LEU A 302 -16.15 10.71 -3.69
N GLY A 303 -15.35 11.31 -4.56
CA GLY A 303 -14.99 12.72 -4.49
C GLY A 303 -14.42 13.10 -3.13
N LYS A 304 -15.10 13.98 -2.39
CA LYS A 304 -14.71 14.40 -1.03
C LYS A 304 -14.86 13.31 0.04
N GLY A 305 -15.53 12.22 -0.27
CA GLY A 305 -15.64 11.04 0.61
C GLY A 305 -14.35 10.25 0.72
N TYR A 306 -13.36 10.49 -0.16
CA TYR A 306 -12.05 9.87 -0.14
C TYR A 306 -10.98 10.86 0.29
N TYR A 307 -10.40 10.69 1.48
CA TYR A 307 -9.36 11.54 2.05
C TYR A 307 -8.03 10.81 2.08
N VAL A 308 -6.97 11.42 1.55
CA VAL A 308 -5.69 10.75 1.32
C VAL A 308 -4.54 11.46 2.01
N ILE A 309 -3.85 10.72 2.86
CA ILE A 309 -2.61 11.12 3.52
C ILE A 309 -1.44 10.43 2.80
N GLY A 310 -0.61 11.20 2.10
CA GLY A 310 0.64 10.69 1.53
C GLY A 310 1.75 10.62 2.56
N THR A 311 2.82 9.89 2.26
CA THR A 311 4.06 9.95 3.06
C THR A 311 5.27 10.16 2.17
N ASP A 312 6.33 10.78 2.71
CA ASP A 312 7.64 10.85 2.07
C ASP A 312 8.75 10.87 3.14
N PHE A 313 10.00 10.81 2.69
CA PHE A 313 11.19 10.81 3.53
C PHE A 313 12.23 11.79 2.96
N TYR A 314 13.07 12.34 3.81
CA TYR A 314 14.29 13.01 3.36
C TYR A 314 15.34 11.97 2.95
N LYS A 315 15.61 11.02 3.84
CA LYS A 315 16.54 9.90 3.65
C LYS A 315 15.92 8.63 4.20
N THR A 316 16.03 7.56 3.44
CA THR A 316 15.62 6.23 3.90
C THR A 316 16.77 5.25 3.85
N CYS A 317 16.85 4.38 4.86
CA CYS A 317 17.50 3.09 4.76
C CYS A 317 16.40 2.03 4.79
N CYS A 318 16.07 1.43 3.66
CA CYS A 318 14.94 0.50 3.53
C CYS A 318 15.40 -0.92 3.22
N ASN A 319 14.68 -1.90 3.76
CA ASN A 319 14.92 -3.32 3.52
C ASN A 319 14.15 -3.78 2.28
N LEU A 320 14.86 -4.11 1.20
CA LEU A 320 14.26 -4.45 -0.10
C LEU A 320 14.79 -5.78 -0.64
N PRO A 321 13.96 -6.58 -1.35
CA PRO A 321 14.42 -7.76 -2.07
C PRO A 321 15.20 -7.37 -3.32
N VAL A 322 16.39 -7.93 -3.46
CA VAL A 322 17.24 -7.76 -4.65
C VAL A 322 16.70 -8.59 -5.81
N LEU A 323 16.41 -7.94 -6.92
CA LEU A 323 15.91 -8.62 -8.12
C LEU A 323 17.07 -9.21 -8.95
N PRO A 324 16.97 -10.44 -9.50
CA PRO A 324 15.83 -11.37 -9.39
C PRO A 324 15.93 -12.36 -8.21
N SER A 325 16.94 -12.24 -7.34
CA SER A 325 17.26 -13.26 -6.31
C SER A 325 16.24 -13.35 -5.17
N GLY A 326 15.48 -12.29 -4.93
CA GLY A 326 14.57 -12.18 -3.78
C GLY A 326 15.26 -12.02 -2.41
N ARG A 327 16.61 -12.07 -2.36
CA ARG A 327 17.37 -11.86 -1.12
C ARG A 327 17.22 -10.41 -0.68
N ARG A 328 16.80 -10.18 0.54
CA ARG A 328 16.62 -8.83 1.09
C ARG A 328 17.93 -8.20 1.54
N THR A 329 18.05 -6.89 1.30
CA THR A 329 19.21 -6.08 1.69
C THR A 329 18.76 -4.67 2.05
N ASN A 330 19.51 -4.01 2.92
CA ASN A 330 19.26 -2.62 3.29
C ASN A 330 19.91 -1.69 2.26
N GLN A 331 19.12 -0.78 1.71
CA GLN A 331 19.53 0.18 0.68
C GLN A 331 19.19 1.61 1.12
N VAL A 332 20.08 2.56 0.79
CA VAL A 332 19.92 3.96 1.19
C VAL A 332 19.53 4.80 -0.03
N PHE A 333 18.45 5.61 0.13
CA PHE A 333 17.97 6.52 -0.90
C PHE A 333 17.62 7.89 -0.30
N TYR A 334 17.60 8.90 -1.18
CA TYR A 334 17.09 10.25 -0.90
C TYR A 334 15.89 10.52 -1.80
N SER A 335 14.80 11.07 -1.24
CA SER A 335 13.58 11.33 -2.00
C SER A 335 13.80 12.41 -3.07
N HIS A 336 14.51 13.48 -2.75
CA HIS A 336 14.67 14.69 -3.54
C HIS A 336 13.47 15.66 -3.48
N ASP A 337 12.51 15.38 -2.63
CA ASP A 337 11.39 16.26 -2.37
C ASP A 337 11.84 17.52 -1.58
N PRO A 338 11.62 18.74 -2.10
CA PRO A 338 11.95 19.97 -1.37
C PRO A 338 11.17 20.14 -0.06
N LEU A 339 9.99 19.54 0.08
CA LEU A 339 9.21 19.54 1.31
C LEU A 339 9.86 18.65 2.38
N ALA A 340 10.27 17.44 2.02
CA ALA A 340 11.00 16.53 2.91
C ALA A 340 12.35 17.13 3.35
N ASN A 341 13.02 17.84 2.44
CA ASN A 341 14.22 18.60 2.75
C ASN A 341 13.97 19.73 3.76
N ALA A 342 12.87 20.47 3.60
CA ALA A 342 12.49 21.54 4.51
C ALA A 342 12.13 20.99 5.89
N ALA A 343 11.38 19.86 5.97
CA ALA A 343 11.10 19.15 7.21
C ALA A 343 12.39 18.82 7.98
N LYS A 344 13.39 18.24 7.29
CA LYS A 344 14.68 17.91 7.90
C LYS A 344 15.44 19.15 8.38
N LYS A 345 15.48 20.22 7.59
CA LYS A 345 16.16 21.47 7.96
C LYS A 345 15.45 22.22 9.10
N ALA A 346 14.14 22.11 9.18
CA ALA A 346 13.34 22.66 10.28
C ALA A 346 13.47 21.84 11.57
N GLY A 347 14.15 20.68 11.54
CA GLY A 347 14.46 19.88 12.73
C GLY A 347 13.37 18.89 13.13
N PHE A 348 12.44 18.56 12.25
CA PHE A 348 11.45 17.52 12.49
C PHE A 348 12.07 16.14 12.29
N ASP A 349 11.69 15.17 13.14
CA ASP A 349 11.89 13.75 12.87
C ASP A 349 10.69 13.19 12.09
N VAL A 350 9.47 13.48 12.58
CA VAL A 350 8.19 13.19 11.92
C VAL A 350 7.30 14.42 12.01
N CYS A 351 6.66 14.81 10.90
CA CYS A 351 5.70 15.92 10.91
C CYS A 351 4.60 15.71 9.85
N TRP A 352 3.47 16.37 10.09
CA TRP A 352 2.30 16.43 9.23
C TRP A 352 2.19 17.81 8.56
N LEU A 353 1.96 17.84 7.25
CA LEU A 353 1.66 19.06 6.49
C LEU A 353 0.27 18.93 5.86
N ASP A 354 -0.68 19.71 6.37
CA ASP A 354 -2.05 19.79 5.86
C ASP A 354 -2.13 20.81 4.73
N PHE A 355 -2.36 20.36 3.52
CA PHE A 355 -2.40 21.25 2.36
C PHE A 355 -3.58 22.23 2.40
N SER A 356 -4.66 21.90 3.12
CA SER A 356 -5.81 22.77 3.29
C SER A 356 -5.54 23.99 4.20
N LYS A 357 -4.52 23.89 5.06
CA LYS A 357 -4.13 24.94 6.01
C LYS A 357 -3.08 25.92 5.44
N ILE A 358 -2.50 25.59 4.28
CA ILE A 358 -1.52 26.47 3.63
C ILE A 358 -2.22 27.71 3.09
N SER A 359 -1.71 28.88 3.47
CA SER A 359 -2.29 30.17 3.06
C SER A 359 -2.30 30.35 1.55
N PRO A 360 -3.44 30.62 0.92
CA PRO A 360 -3.51 30.83 -0.54
C PRO A 360 -2.58 31.96 -0.98
N GLY A 361 -1.81 31.73 -2.05
CA GLY A 361 -0.85 32.69 -2.60
C GLY A 361 0.50 32.75 -1.84
N SER A 362 0.74 31.89 -0.87
CA SER A 362 2.07 31.72 -0.30
C SER A 362 2.98 30.90 -1.23
N PRO A 363 4.31 31.06 -1.17
CA PRO A 363 5.25 30.22 -1.91
C PRO A 363 5.02 28.71 -1.67
N MET A 364 4.66 28.30 -0.45
CA MET A 364 4.31 26.93 -0.12
C MET A 364 3.06 26.44 -0.86
N ALA A 365 2.03 27.30 -0.99
CA ALA A 365 0.80 26.96 -1.73
C ALA A 365 1.05 26.74 -3.23
N ASP A 366 1.99 27.48 -3.80
CA ASP A 366 2.41 27.28 -5.19
C ASP A 366 3.24 25.98 -5.30
N LEU A 367 4.21 25.77 -4.39
CA LEU A 367 5.11 24.63 -4.40
C LEU A 367 4.36 23.29 -4.34
N VAL A 368 3.37 23.12 -3.47
CA VAL A 368 2.61 21.84 -3.37
C VAL A 368 1.78 21.53 -4.61
N ARG A 369 1.61 22.50 -5.52
CA ARG A 369 0.94 22.35 -6.84
C ARG A 369 1.92 22.18 -7.99
N GLU A 370 3.20 22.37 -7.76
CA GLU A 370 4.24 22.14 -8.75
C GLU A 370 4.62 20.64 -8.81
N TYR A 371 5.22 20.25 -9.96
CA TYR A 371 5.77 18.91 -10.13
C TYR A 371 7.03 18.73 -9.30
N LEU A 372 6.95 17.89 -8.26
CA LEU A 372 8.05 17.57 -7.37
C LEU A 372 8.49 16.11 -7.52
N TYR A 373 9.72 15.82 -7.14
CA TYR A 373 10.25 14.45 -7.08
C TYR A 373 9.99 13.88 -5.69
N LEU A 374 8.95 13.08 -5.56
CA LEU A 374 8.56 12.42 -4.32
C LEU A 374 9.22 11.04 -4.21
N GLY A 375 9.55 10.58 -3.02
CA GLY A 375 10.01 9.22 -2.77
C GLY A 375 8.92 8.19 -3.08
N ASN A 376 9.28 7.13 -3.83
CA ASN A 376 8.33 6.10 -4.23
C ASN A 376 9.06 4.78 -4.50
N LEU A 377 9.37 4.05 -3.42
CA LEU A 377 10.08 2.78 -3.47
C LEU A 377 9.11 1.62 -3.32
N GLY A 378 8.93 0.86 -4.41
CA GLY A 378 8.18 -0.39 -4.38
C GLY A 378 8.95 -1.54 -3.74
N GLU A 379 8.37 -2.75 -3.78
CA GLU A 379 8.94 -3.97 -3.19
C GLU A 379 9.94 -4.62 -4.17
N GLY A 380 11.05 -3.93 -4.43
CA GLY A 380 12.11 -4.43 -5.29
C GLY A 380 13.31 -3.51 -5.40
N TYR A 381 14.51 -4.08 -5.35
CA TYR A 381 15.77 -3.36 -5.57
C TYR A 381 16.54 -3.94 -6.74
N ALA A 382 17.02 -3.05 -7.62
CA ALA A 382 17.98 -3.35 -8.65
C ALA A 382 19.14 -2.34 -8.61
N TRP A 383 20.35 -2.80 -8.85
CA TRP A 383 21.57 -2.00 -8.72
C TRP A 383 21.54 -0.67 -9.51
N TYR A 384 20.84 -0.63 -10.63
CA TYR A 384 20.74 0.56 -11.46
C TYR A 384 19.90 1.68 -10.83
N MET A 385 19.09 1.39 -9.79
CA MET A 385 18.27 2.39 -9.12
C MET A 385 19.13 3.52 -8.55
N HIS A 386 20.31 3.22 -8.05
CA HIS A 386 21.26 4.24 -7.63
C HIS A 386 21.81 5.11 -8.76
N LEU A 387 21.76 4.63 -10.02
CA LEU A 387 22.17 5.38 -11.20
C LEU A 387 21.02 6.09 -11.92
N LEU A 388 19.80 5.63 -11.69
CA LEU A 388 18.57 6.11 -12.32
C LEU A 388 17.53 6.51 -11.26
N PRO A 389 17.65 7.69 -10.64
CA PRO A 389 16.78 8.14 -9.56
C PRO A 389 15.28 8.13 -9.90
N LEU A 390 14.89 8.32 -11.15
CA LEU A 390 13.49 8.20 -11.60
C LEU A 390 12.89 6.81 -11.38
N SER A 391 13.70 5.78 -11.21
CA SER A 391 13.19 4.42 -10.94
C SER A 391 12.58 4.25 -9.54
N TYR A 392 12.79 5.22 -8.66
CA TYR A 392 12.26 5.23 -7.30
C TYR A 392 11.69 6.59 -6.86
N ARG A 393 11.46 7.49 -7.80
CA ARG A 393 10.86 8.82 -7.55
C ARG A 393 9.63 9.00 -8.43
N LEU A 394 8.58 9.55 -7.83
CA LEU A 394 7.38 9.95 -8.53
C LEU A 394 7.47 11.45 -8.84
N PHE A 395 7.28 11.85 -10.10
CA PHE A 395 7.30 13.26 -10.51
C PHE A 395 5.87 13.76 -10.71
N GLN A 396 5.29 14.33 -9.67
CA GLN A 396 3.88 14.76 -9.63
C GLN A 396 3.68 15.91 -8.62
N PRO A 397 2.63 16.72 -8.78
CA PRO A 397 2.24 17.70 -7.78
C PRO A 397 1.64 17.01 -6.54
N PRO A 398 2.20 17.22 -5.33
CA PRO A 398 1.68 16.60 -4.10
C PRO A 398 0.19 16.86 -3.86
N ALA A 399 -0.28 18.10 -4.07
CA ALA A 399 -1.68 18.48 -3.83
C ALA A 399 -2.69 17.88 -4.84
N VAL A 400 -2.22 17.27 -5.92
CA VAL A 400 -3.07 16.48 -6.83
C VAL A 400 -3.24 15.05 -6.32
N LEU A 401 -2.22 14.54 -5.62
CA LEU A 401 -2.18 13.16 -5.13
C LEU A 401 -2.85 13.00 -3.77
N TYR A 402 -2.65 13.98 -2.86
CA TYR A 402 -2.95 13.86 -1.45
C TYR A 402 -3.64 15.13 -0.90
N ASP A 403 -4.34 14.98 0.22
CA ASP A 403 -4.89 16.12 0.99
C ASP A 403 -3.84 16.74 1.92
N GLY A 404 -2.81 15.97 2.25
CA GLY A 404 -1.65 16.37 3.00
C GLY A 404 -0.64 15.23 3.08
N MET A 405 0.53 15.49 3.67
CA MET A 405 1.61 14.51 3.73
C MET A 405 2.25 14.44 5.11
N ILE A 406 2.63 13.22 5.51
CA ILE A 406 3.50 12.98 6.67
C ILE A 406 4.92 12.77 6.15
N PHE A 407 5.87 13.52 6.71
CA PHE A 407 7.29 13.40 6.39
C PHE A 407 8.00 12.68 7.54
N VAL A 408 8.67 11.56 7.21
CA VAL A 408 9.61 10.85 8.07
C VAL A 408 11.01 11.22 7.60
N THR A 409 11.72 12.10 8.31
CA THR A 409 12.96 12.68 7.76
C THR A 409 14.09 11.66 7.60
N GLU A 410 14.23 10.73 8.55
CA GLU A 410 15.18 9.61 8.45
C GLU A 410 14.48 8.30 8.79
N ALA A 411 14.25 7.48 7.78
CA ALA A 411 13.56 6.21 7.94
C ALA A 411 14.54 5.03 8.04
N THR A 412 14.27 4.09 8.94
CA THR A 412 15.09 2.90 9.25
C THR A 412 14.48 1.63 8.66
N PRO A 413 15.28 0.59 8.37
CA PRO A 413 14.77 -0.62 7.74
C PRO A 413 13.91 -1.46 8.69
N ILE A 414 12.86 -2.09 8.15
CA ILE A 414 12.13 -3.15 8.87
C ILE A 414 13.04 -4.34 9.18
N GLU A 415 12.76 -5.01 10.30
CA GLU A 415 13.29 -6.33 10.62
C GLU A 415 12.21 -7.39 10.39
N ILE A 416 12.43 -8.22 9.35
CA ILE A 416 11.52 -9.33 9.08
C ILE A 416 11.82 -10.47 10.06
N ILE A 417 10.76 -10.94 10.73
CA ILE A 417 10.81 -12.05 11.68
C ILE A 417 10.29 -13.30 10.96
N ASP A 418 11.19 -14.22 10.61
CA ASP A 418 10.81 -15.47 9.98
C ASP A 418 10.02 -16.36 10.95
N SER A 419 9.02 -17.09 10.44
CA SER A 419 8.34 -18.16 11.18
C SER A 419 9.34 -19.27 11.53
N LYS A 420 9.33 -19.69 12.79
CA LYS A 420 10.14 -20.80 13.27
C LYS A 420 9.71 -22.14 12.67
#